data_66bd4934eb7e636bd437ba3c372ede5e
#
_entry.id   66bd4934eb7e636bd437ba3c372ede5e
#
_cell.length_a   1.000
_cell.length_b   1.000
_cell.length_c   1.000
_cell.angle_alpha   90.00
_cell.angle_beta   90.00
_cell.angle_gamma   90.00
#
_symmetry.space_group_name_H-M   'P 1'
#
loop_
_entity.id
_entity.type
_entity.pdbx_description
1 polymer ?
#
loop_
_entity_poly.entity_id
_entity_poly.type
_entity_poly.pdbx_seq_one_letter_code
_entity_poly.pdbx_strand_id
1 'polypeptide(L)'
;LMASIDKQTMNQDEYELVFVDDGSTTDTYERLQEFAETRPNMTVKQIENSGWGSRPRNIATKMAKGEYILYLDHDDTVFPETFERVYNFGKENNLDVVSGKEVRTNGWSWGWKQFSENNPHAEEMGIECLLPMTPHKFYKREFLLENDITFDDGARVLWEDVYFNSKAFIHGAKVGILADYPTYYWIATGANNSSSFGRDPHEKWNQINKLFNFFKDNIKEQRDLDFMLTHWYRSRVLGILGQWLLKNNNERIDIEFNYAKKLAEELIPAYISENLDKNNQVKDYLLRQGDLDSLKKLAQIDAGITALSYVEDAYFKEDKLFFKTSTKMTYEDKEDFFIEKTADRMERILPEEIKAKLPKEFFDYSDDLAEFTYEPSIKGRNSRATWKIDGSTSNVEVVNKKANLYKIEGEMSFSVQINDYILDAADKKQPWDIATRFTGLGYTSHRALTIGKILIKTALINNKTMIVYKNASGLISLDVGSSVRSIVEDSGVKREQILIDKTSGKVTIPLNEIHVFGESLIEGNAELKPVGISDADPINVKAKLIGEANKARVEVLLGDEKLSGEYHLVTNIQGKKDKQQIKITL
;
A
#
# COMPACT_ATOMS: atom_id res chain seq x y z
N LEU A 1 -6.11 13.33 -12.79
CA LEU A 1 -5.47 12.75 -13.96
C LEU A 1 -4.65 13.80 -14.73
N MET A 2 -5.23 14.82 -15.41
CA MET A 2 -4.51 15.78 -16.28
C MET A 2 -3.28 16.38 -15.64
N ALA A 3 -3.36 16.85 -14.39
CA ALA A 3 -2.22 17.41 -13.67
C ALA A 3 -1.05 16.43 -13.45
N SER A 4 -1.28 15.11 -13.49
CA SER A 4 -0.22 14.11 -13.43
C SER A 4 0.40 13.83 -14.80
N ILE A 5 -0.38 13.95 -15.86
CA ILE A 5 0.09 13.86 -17.24
C ILE A 5 0.97 15.08 -17.59
N ASP A 6 0.56 16.28 -17.20
CA ASP A 6 1.33 17.51 -17.41
C ASP A 6 2.70 17.52 -16.69
N LYS A 7 2.93 16.59 -15.77
CA LYS A 7 4.21 16.42 -15.04
C LYS A 7 5.11 15.34 -15.61
N GLN A 8 4.72 14.69 -16.70
CA GLN A 8 5.55 13.65 -17.30
C GLN A 8 6.88 14.23 -17.80
N THR A 9 7.97 13.46 -17.61
CA THR A 9 9.31 13.83 -18.08
C THR A 9 9.49 13.61 -19.59
N MET A 10 8.71 12.68 -20.17
CA MET A 10 8.66 12.47 -21.62
C MET A 10 8.12 13.73 -22.33
N ASN A 11 8.74 14.13 -23.45
CA ASN A 11 8.29 15.30 -24.20
C ASN A 11 6.86 15.10 -24.72
N GLN A 12 6.09 16.17 -24.77
CA GLN A 12 4.68 16.13 -25.15
C GLN A 12 4.44 15.68 -26.61
N ASP A 13 5.41 15.81 -27.48
CA ASP A 13 5.40 15.33 -28.88
C ASP A 13 5.72 13.83 -29.02
N GLU A 14 6.19 13.18 -27.96
CA GLU A 14 6.51 11.74 -27.93
C GLU A 14 5.36 10.88 -27.42
N TYR A 15 4.26 11.47 -26.94
CA TYR A 15 3.07 10.74 -26.53
C TYR A 15 1.78 11.41 -27.02
N GLU A 16 0.72 10.63 -27.13
CA GLU A 16 -0.61 11.13 -27.43
C GLU A 16 -1.60 10.77 -26.31
N LEU A 17 -2.66 11.57 -26.23
CA LEU A 17 -3.76 11.37 -25.30
C LEU A 17 -5.04 11.08 -26.11
N VAL A 18 -5.65 9.91 -25.90
CA VAL A 18 -6.90 9.53 -26.56
C VAL A 18 -7.98 9.35 -25.50
N PHE A 19 -8.92 10.30 -25.46
CA PHE A 19 -10.06 10.24 -24.56
C PHE A 19 -11.32 9.79 -25.32
N VAL A 20 -12.01 8.80 -24.76
CA VAL A 20 -13.30 8.36 -25.25
C VAL A 20 -14.32 8.51 -24.13
N ASP A 21 -15.19 9.51 -24.25
CA ASP A 21 -16.29 9.75 -23.32
C ASP A 21 -17.44 8.81 -23.60
N ASP A 22 -17.81 7.98 -22.63
CA ASP A 22 -18.86 6.96 -22.72
C ASP A 22 -20.25 7.54 -22.43
N GLY A 23 -20.59 8.64 -23.08
CA GLY A 23 -21.89 9.30 -22.97
C GLY A 23 -22.15 9.89 -21.59
N SER A 24 -21.20 10.64 -21.05
CA SER A 24 -21.36 11.36 -19.79
C SER A 24 -22.55 12.31 -19.83
N THR A 25 -23.29 12.34 -18.73
CA THR A 25 -24.45 13.24 -18.56
C THR A 25 -24.08 14.57 -17.87
N THR A 26 -22.80 14.77 -17.62
CA THR A 26 -22.20 15.99 -17.03
C THR A 26 -21.41 16.75 -18.08
N ASP A 27 -20.79 17.85 -17.73
CA ASP A 27 -19.92 18.69 -18.57
C ASP A 27 -18.54 18.03 -18.89
N THR A 28 -18.41 16.72 -18.71
CA THR A 28 -17.14 16.01 -18.88
C THR A 28 -16.61 16.13 -20.32
N TYR A 29 -17.48 15.91 -21.32
CA TYR A 29 -17.07 15.98 -22.71
C TYR A 29 -16.62 17.39 -23.12
N GLU A 30 -17.38 18.41 -22.74
CA GLU A 30 -17.05 19.82 -22.98
C GLU A 30 -15.70 20.19 -22.35
N ARG A 31 -15.47 19.79 -21.11
CA ARG A 31 -14.18 20.03 -20.43
C ARG A 31 -13.02 19.32 -21.10
N LEU A 32 -13.22 18.10 -21.62
CA LEU A 32 -12.19 17.40 -22.37
C LEU A 32 -11.87 18.13 -23.68
N GLN A 33 -12.87 18.70 -24.36
CA GLN A 33 -12.66 19.53 -25.56
C GLN A 33 -11.86 20.80 -25.24
N GLU A 34 -12.18 21.50 -24.14
CA GLU A 34 -11.39 22.66 -23.68
C GLU A 34 -9.92 22.27 -23.39
N PHE A 35 -9.66 21.12 -22.77
CA PHE A 35 -8.29 20.63 -22.60
C PHE A 35 -7.59 20.37 -23.94
N ALA A 36 -8.30 19.85 -24.93
CA ALA A 36 -7.74 19.55 -26.26
C ALA A 36 -7.37 20.82 -27.05
N GLU A 37 -8.03 21.94 -26.83
CA GLU A 37 -7.70 23.22 -27.51
C GLU A 37 -6.25 23.67 -27.26
N THR A 38 -5.70 23.32 -26.09
CA THR A 38 -4.33 23.70 -25.70
C THR A 38 -3.32 22.54 -25.80
N ARG A 39 -3.75 21.37 -26.28
CA ARG A 39 -2.93 20.15 -26.33
C ARG A 39 -3.05 19.47 -27.70
N PRO A 40 -2.12 19.76 -28.63
CA PRO A 40 -2.18 19.23 -30.00
C PRO A 40 -2.05 17.70 -30.09
N ASN A 41 -1.51 17.08 -29.04
CA ASN A 41 -1.39 15.62 -28.92
C ASN A 41 -2.62 14.96 -28.27
N MET A 42 -3.72 15.70 -28.04
CA MET A 42 -4.94 15.20 -27.41
C MET A 42 -6.07 15.05 -28.43
N THR A 43 -6.70 13.87 -28.46
CA THR A 43 -7.89 13.57 -29.25
C THR A 43 -9.03 13.17 -28.33
N VAL A 44 -10.21 13.75 -28.53
CA VAL A 44 -11.41 13.48 -27.75
C VAL A 44 -12.51 12.97 -28.66
N LYS A 45 -13.17 11.89 -28.24
CA LYS A 45 -14.34 11.32 -28.92
C LYS A 45 -15.43 11.02 -27.90
N GLN A 46 -16.67 11.37 -28.21
CA GLN A 46 -17.85 10.94 -27.46
C GLN A 46 -18.56 9.82 -28.17
N ILE A 47 -19.10 8.86 -27.44
CA ILE A 47 -19.92 7.75 -27.91
C ILE A 47 -21.23 7.66 -27.10
N GLU A 48 -22.20 6.89 -27.57
CA GLU A 48 -23.36 6.52 -26.75
C GLU A 48 -22.91 5.67 -25.56
N ASN A 49 -23.54 5.90 -24.40
CA ASN A 49 -23.22 5.16 -23.19
C ASN A 49 -23.30 3.66 -23.40
N SER A 50 -22.19 2.97 -23.20
CA SER A 50 -22.07 1.52 -23.36
C SER A 50 -22.33 0.75 -22.07
N GLY A 51 -22.41 1.46 -20.93
CA GLY A 51 -22.64 0.90 -19.61
C GLY A 51 -21.41 0.31 -18.93
N TRP A 52 -20.28 0.23 -19.62
CA TRP A 52 -19.02 -0.32 -19.07
C TRP A 52 -17.79 0.18 -19.84
N GLY A 53 -16.60 0.15 -19.17
CA GLY A 53 -15.36 0.68 -19.70
C GLY A 53 -14.74 -0.07 -20.90
N SER A 54 -15.24 -1.25 -21.28
CA SER A 54 -14.65 -2.08 -22.34
C SER A 54 -14.72 -1.41 -23.72
N ARG A 55 -15.89 -0.92 -24.12
CA ARG A 55 -16.10 -0.30 -25.45
C ARG A 55 -15.28 0.97 -25.64
N PRO A 56 -15.27 1.94 -24.71
CA PRO A 56 -14.41 3.11 -24.87
C PRO A 56 -12.92 2.77 -24.94
N ARG A 57 -12.43 1.76 -24.16
CA ARG A 57 -11.05 1.30 -24.26
C ARG A 57 -10.73 0.68 -25.62
N ASN A 58 -11.62 -0.17 -26.16
CA ASN A 58 -11.46 -0.77 -27.49
C ASN A 58 -11.43 0.29 -28.61
N ILE A 59 -12.27 1.31 -28.51
CA ILE A 59 -12.30 2.42 -29.47
C ILE A 59 -11.00 3.24 -29.36
N ALA A 60 -10.56 3.56 -28.14
CA ALA A 60 -9.32 4.28 -27.92
C ALA A 60 -8.11 3.52 -28.48
N THR A 61 -8.03 2.20 -28.30
CA THR A 61 -6.98 1.34 -28.87
C THR A 61 -6.90 1.44 -30.40
N LYS A 62 -8.06 1.47 -31.09
CA LYS A 62 -8.11 1.62 -32.55
C LYS A 62 -7.72 3.01 -33.02
N MET A 63 -8.01 4.05 -32.24
CA MET A 63 -7.68 5.45 -32.53
C MET A 63 -6.21 5.76 -32.26
N ALA A 64 -5.61 5.13 -31.26
CA ALA A 64 -4.24 5.33 -30.86
C ALA A 64 -3.25 5.02 -31.99
N LYS A 65 -2.13 5.75 -32.04
CA LYS A 65 -1.03 5.62 -33.01
C LYS A 65 0.29 5.27 -32.34
N GLY A 66 0.39 5.48 -31.04
CA GLY A 66 1.58 5.21 -30.25
C GLY A 66 2.02 3.75 -30.31
N GLU A 67 3.30 3.50 -30.12
CA GLU A 67 3.87 2.13 -30.11
C GLU A 67 3.36 1.32 -28.91
N TYR A 68 3.23 1.98 -27.74
CA TYR A 68 2.66 1.39 -26.53
C TYR A 68 1.39 2.12 -26.12
N ILE A 69 0.45 1.39 -25.50
CA ILE A 69 -0.82 1.91 -24.98
C ILE A 69 -0.85 1.69 -23.47
N LEU A 70 -1.15 2.73 -22.72
CA LEU A 70 -1.52 2.66 -21.29
C LEU A 70 -2.99 3.04 -21.14
N TYR A 71 -3.78 2.19 -20.53
CA TYR A 71 -5.15 2.53 -20.14
C TYR A 71 -5.15 3.24 -18.79
N LEU A 72 -5.69 4.47 -18.77
CA LEU A 72 -5.79 5.30 -17.58
C LEU A 72 -7.24 5.52 -17.19
N ASP A 73 -7.56 5.20 -15.96
CA ASP A 73 -8.87 5.52 -15.40
C ASP A 73 -8.92 7.01 -14.98
N HIS A 74 -10.06 7.64 -15.15
CA HIS A 74 -10.20 9.10 -14.98
C HIS A 74 -10.00 9.59 -13.54
N ASP A 75 -10.17 8.73 -12.55
CA ASP A 75 -10.02 9.00 -11.12
C ASP A 75 -8.62 8.65 -10.57
N ASP A 76 -7.72 8.16 -11.43
CA ASP A 76 -6.35 7.78 -11.09
C ASP A 76 -5.30 8.78 -11.58
N THR A 77 -4.03 8.53 -11.25
CA THR A 77 -2.88 9.35 -11.68
C THR A 77 -1.68 8.48 -12.01
N VAL A 78 -0.70 9.07 -12.70
CA VAL A 78 0.59 8.45 -13.03
C VAL A 78 1.74 9.23 -12.39
N PHE A 79 2.84 8.54 -12.11
CA PHE A 79 4.05 9.17 -11.57
C PHE A 79 4.84 9.89 -12.67
N PRO A 80 5.63 10.92 -12.33
CA PRO A 80 6.24 11.82 -13.32
C PRO A 80 7.12 11.16 -14.40
N GLU A 81 7.88 10.11 -14.06
CA GLU A 81 8.80 9.44 -14.99
C GLU A 81 8.18 8.19 -15.65
N THR A 82 6.86 7.98 -15.49
CA THR A 82 6.19 6.76 -15.92
C THR A 82 6.34 6.49 -17.40
N PHE A 83 5.99 7.46 -18.24
CA PHE A 83 5.97 7.25 -19.70
C PHE A 83 7.36 6.96 -20.24
N GLU A 84 8.34 7.75 -19.83
CA GLU A 84 9.73 7.60 -20.27
C GLU A 84 10.35 6.27 -19.82
N ARG A 85 10.24 5.95 -18.53
CA ARG A 85 10.84 4.71 -17.98
C ARG A 85 10.23 3.45 -18.56
N VAL A 86 8.89 3.41 -18.65
CA VAL A 86 8.21 2.22 -19.16
C VAL A 86 8.47 2.03 -20.66
N TYR A 87 8.45 3.13 -21.43
CA TYR A 87 8.77 3.08 -22.86
C TYR A 87 10.19 2.55 -23.09
N ASN A 88 11.18 3.14 -22.42
CA ASN A 88 12.59 2.74 -22.56
C ASN A 88 12.78 1.26 -22.16
N PHE A 89 12.23 0.83 -21.02
CA PHE A 89 12.34 -0.56 -20.58
C PHE A 89 11.67 -1.54 -21.57
N GLY A 90 10.49 -1.18 -22.08
CA GLY A 90 9.78 -1.97 -23.08
C GLY A 90 10.53 -2.08 -24.40
N LYS A 91 11.11 -0.97 -24.86
CA LYS A 91 11.87 -0.88 -26.11
C LYS A 91 13.19 -1.62 -26.05
N GLU A 92 13.97 -1.40 -25.00
CA GLU A 92 15.27 -2.03 -24.78
C GLU A 92 15.18 -3.56 -24.73
N ASN A 93 14.10 -4.09 -24.16
CA ASN A 93 13.88 -5.52 -23.99
C ASN A 93 12.91 -6.13 -25.01
N ASN A 94 12.43 -5.34 -25.98
CA ASN A 94 11.47 -5.78 -27.02
C ASN A 94 10.24 -6.48 -26.43
N LEU A 95 9.57 -5.83 -25.46
CA LEU A 95 8.44 -6.38 -24.73
C LEU A 95 7.12 -6.07 -25.41
N ASP A 96 6.15 -6.98 -25.27
CA ASP A 96 4.77 -6.77 -25.70
C ASP A 96 3.91 -6.21 -24.58
N VAL A 97 4.26 -6.52 -23.29
CA VAL A 97 3.60 -6.00 -22.10
C VAL A 97 4.64 -5.58 -21.07
N VAL A 98 4.52 -4.35 -20.56
CA VAL A 98 5.31 -3.89 -19.42
C VAL A 98 4.39 -3.69 -18.22
N SER A 99 4.57 -4.49 -17.17
CA SER A 99 3.87 -4.37 -15.90
C SER A 99 4.67 -3.46 -14.96
N GLY A 100 4.18 -2.24 -14.72
CA GLY A 100 4.79 -1.31 -13.79
C GLY A 100 4.24 -1.44 -12.37
N LYS A 101 5.01 -0.97 -11.39
CA LYS A 101 4.60 -0.99 -9.98
C LYS A 101 3.39 -0.09 -9.74
N GLU A 102 2.27 -0.68 -9.33
CA GLU A 102 1.05 0.04 -8.97
C GLU A 102 1.03 0.36 -7.46
N VAL A 103 0.74 1.60 -7.11
CA VAL A 103 0.54 2.07 -5.74
C VAL A 103 -0.94 2.33 -5.50
N ARG A 104 -1.46 1.96 -4.32
CA ARG A 104 -2.89 2.08 -3.99
C ARG A 104 -3.16 2.85 -2.70
N THR A 105 -4.22 3.65 -2.68
CA THR A 105 -4.62 4.43 -1.51
C THR A 105 -5.44 3.66 -0.47
N ASN A 106 -5.88 2.45 -0.76
CA ASN A 106 -6.66 1.62 0.17
C ASN A 106 -5.81 0.84 1.18
N GLY A 107 -4.51 1.16 1.27
CA GLY A 107 -3.59 0.54 2.22
C GLY A 107 -3.09 -0.85 1.80
N TRP A 108 -3.33 -1.27 0.57
CA TRP A 108 -2.91 -2.54 0.04
C TRP A 108 -2.14 -2.37 -1.28
N SER A 109 -0.89 -2.83 -1.33
CA SER A 109 -0.09 -2.85 -2.55
C SER A 109 -0.18 -4.24 -3.16
N TRP A 110 -0.76 -4.34 -4.35
CA TRP A 110 -0.85 -5.59 -5.07
C TRP A 110 0.53 -5.98 -5.62
N GLY A 111 0.80 -7.28 -5.68
CA GLY A 111 1.96 -7.81 -6.37
C GLY A 111 3.31 -7.41 -5.78
N TRP A 112 3.41 -7.15 -4.47
CA TRP A 112 4.68 -6.74 -3.86
C TRP A 112 5.84 -7.71 -4.13
N LYS A 113 5.56 -9.01 -4.13
CA LYS A 113 6.60 -10.02 -4.40
C LYS A 113 7.13 -9.94 -5.84
N GLN A 114 6.26 -9.75 -6.82
CA GLN A 114 6.64 -9.62 -8.22
C GLN A 114 7.42 -8.32 -8.49
N PHE A 115 7.18 -7.27 -7.70
CA PHE A 115 7.83 -5.97 -7.84
C PHE A 115 9.02 -5.78 -6.89
N SER A 116 9.77 -6.83 -6.56
CA SER A 116 11.00 -6.73 -5.78
C SER A 116 12.19 -6.24 -6.59
N GLU A 117 12.24 -6.60 -7.87
CA GLU A 117 13.30 -6.23 -8.81
C GLU A 117 12.77 -6.18 -10.24
N ASN A 118 13.50 -5.48 -11.13
CA ASN A 118 13.18 -5.45 -12.55
C ASN A 118 13.41 -6.83 -13.17
N ASN A 119 12.43 -7.29 -13.95
CA ASN A 119 12.53 -8.57 -14.66
C ASN A 119 12.09 -8.42 -16.12
N PRO A 120 13.01 -8.44 -17.10
CA PRO A 120 12.66 -8.32 -18.51
C PRO A 120 12.13 -9.63 -19.15
N HIS A 121 12.12 -10.74 -18.43
CA HIS A 121 11.66 -12.06 -18.87
C HIS A 121 10.63 -12.62 -17.89
N ALA A 122 9.67 -11.79 -17.51
CA ALA A 122 8.70 -12.17 -16.48
C ALA A 122 7.72 -13.26 -16.97
N GLU A 123 7.52 -13.43 -18.27
CA GLU A 123 6.71 -14.50 -18.85
C GLU A 123 7.21 -15.90 -18.48
N GLU A 124 8.50 -16.06 -18.15
CA GLU A 124 9.05 -17.34 -17.67
C GLU A 124 8.46 -17.79 -16.32
N MET A 125 7.94 -16.83 -15.54
CA MET A 125 7.21 -17.12 -14.29
C MET A 125 5.86 -17.78 -14.56
N GLY A 126 5.34 -17.68 -15.79
CA GLY A 126 3.97 -18.06 -16.15
C GLY A 126 3.00 -16.90 -16.05
N ILE A 127 1.71 -17.21 -16.18
CA ILE A 127 0.63 -16.21 -16.21
C ILE A 127 0.58 -15.31 -14.94
N GLU A 128 1.17 -15.75 -13.84
CA GLU A 128 1.28 -14.96 -12.59
C GLU A 128 2.06 -13.66 -12.76
N CYS A 129 2.93 -13.54 -13.79
CA CYS A 129 3.67 -12.31 -14.10
C CYS A 129 2.76 -11.12 -14.39
N LEU A 130 1.52 -11.36 -14.79
CA LEU A 130 0.52 -10.32 -15.06
C LEU A 130 -0.29 -9.90 -13.85
N LEU A 131 -0.04 -10.47 -12.65
CA LEU A 131 -0.65 -9.98 -11.42
C LEU A 131 -0.08 -8.59 -11.02
N PRO A 132 -0.94 -7.70 -10.50
CA PRO A 132 -2.40 -7.77 -10.51
C PRO A 132 -2.92 -7.70 -11.95
N MET A 133 -4.00 -8.42 -12.24
CA MET A 133 -4.60 -8.46 -13.57
C MET A 133 -5.33 -7.16 -13.95
N THR A 134 -4.85 -6.00 -13.47
CA THR A 134 -5.40 -4.68 -13.83
C THR A 134 -4.98 -4.28 -15.25
N PRO A 135 -5.72 -3.39 -15.92
CA PRO A 135 -5.36 -2.92 -17.25
C PRO A 135 -4.26 -1.85 -17.24
N HIS A 136 -3.73 -1.49 -16.06
CA HIS A 136 -2.76 -0.42 -15.85
C HIS A 136 -1.32 -0.83 -16.22
N LYS A 137 -1.19 -1.56 -17.32
CA LYS A 137 0.08 -1.96 -17.93
C LYS A 137 0.26 -1.25 -19.25
N PHE A 138 1.48 -1.25 -19.77
CA PHE A 138 1.76 -0.76 -21.11
C PHE A 138 1.76 -1.95 -22.06
N TYR A 139 0.94 -1.85 -23.09
CA TYR A 139 0.76 -2.90 -24.09
C TYR A 139 1.27 -2.40 -25.43
N LYS A 140 2.11 -3.19 -26.11
CA LYS A 140 2.53 -2.91 -27.47
C LYS A 140 1.31 -2.95 -28.39
N ARG A 141 0.99 -1.83 -29.02
CA ARG A 141 -0.24 -1.66 -29.82
C ARG A 141 -0.31 -2.67 -30.97
N GLU A 142 0.79 -2.87 -31.70
CA GLU A 142 0.87 -3.82 -32.81
C GLU A 142 0.50 -5.23 -32.34
N PHE A 143 1.06 -5.70 -31.21
CA PHE A 143 0.76 -7.00 -30.63
C PHE A 143 -0.73 -7.17 -30.32
N LEU A 144 -1.40 -6.14 -29.76
CA LEU A 144 -2.83 -6.19 -29.48
C LEU A 144 -3.65 -6.33 -30.77
N LEU A 145 -3.29 -5.58 -31.83
CA LEU A 145 -4.04 -5.56 -33.09
C LEU A 145 -3.84 -6.83 -33.92
N GLU A 146 -2.61 -7.34 -34.00
CA GLU A 146 -2.28 -8.56 -34.74
C GLU A 146 -2.94 -9.81 -34.16
N ASN A 147 -3.14 -9.84 -32.85
CA ASN A 147 -3.75 -10.96 -32.14
C ASN A 147 -5.24 -10.73 -31.79
N ASP A 148 -5.85 -9.65 -32.27
CA ASP A 148 -7.25 -9.26 -31.99
C ASP A 148 -7.58 -9.25 -30.48
N ILE A 149 -6.61 -8.79 -29.65
CA ILE A 149 -6.76 -8.72 -28.19
C ILE A 149 -7.61 -7.50 -27.86
N THR A 150 -8.82 -7.73 -27.41
CA THR A 150 -9.79 -6.69 -27.05
C THR A 150 -10.42 -6.97 -25.69
N PHE A 151 -10.92 -5.93 -25.03
CA PHE A 151 -11.81 -6.09 -23.89
C PHE A 151 -13.15 -6.63 -24.36
N ASP A 152 -13.75 -7.54 -23.60
CA ASP A 152 -15.07 -8.08 -23.91
C ASP A 152 -16.11 -6.96 -23.84
N ASP A 153 -16.84 -6.75 -24.93
CA ASP A 153 -17.78 -5.65 -25.16
C ASP A 153 -19.21 -6.17 -25.35
N GLY A 154 -20.18 -5.28 -25.27
CA GLY A 154 -21.62 -5.57 -25.52
C GLY A 154 -22.42 -5.87 -24.26
N ALA A 155 -21.81 -6.10 -23.13
CA ALA A 155 -22.44 -6.27 -21.83
C ALA A 155 -21.50 -5.83 -20.71
N ARG A 156 -22.04 -5.66 -19.52
CA ARG A 156 -21.25 -5.47 -18.32
C ARG A 156 -20.51 -6.77 -17.97
N VAL A 157 -19.18 -6.74 -18.02
CA VAL A 157 -18.31 -7.90 -17.74
C VAL A 157 -17.52 -7.62 -16.46
N LEU A 158 -17.68 -8.50 -15.48
CA LEU A 158 -16.87 -8.44 -14.27
C LEU A 158 -15.48 -9.01 -14.57
N TRP A 159 -14.43 -8.27 -14.19
CA TRP A 159 -13.03 -8.63 -14.45
C TRP A 159 -12.67 -8.68 -15.95
N GLU A 160 -13.16 -7.72 -16.73
CA GLU A 160 -12.81 -7.57 -18.15
C GLU A 160 -11.30 -7.47 -18.37
N ASP A 161 -10.59 -6.90 -17.38
CA ASP A 161 -9.14 -6.80 -17.31
C ASP A 161 -8.45 -8.16 -17.17
N VAL A 162 -9.06 -9.10 -16.46
CA VAL A 162 -8.52 -10.46 -16.31
C VAL A 162 -8.59 -11.21 -17.63
N TYR A 163 -9.73 -11.13 -18.34
CA TYR A 163 -9.86 -11.71 -19.68
C TYR A 163 -8.83 -11.11 -20.64
N PHE A 164 -8.69 -9.79 -20.64
CA PHE A 164 -7.77 -9.07 -21.51
C PHE A 164 -6.30 -9.47 -21.26
N ASN A 165 -5.86 -9.47 -20.02
CA ASN A 165 -4.50 -9.87 -19.65
C ASN A 165 -4.25 -11.36 -19.96
N SER A 166 -5.23 -12.23 -19.67
CA SER A 166 -5.11 -13.65 -20.00
C SER A 166 -5.00 -13.89 -21.49
N LYS A 167 -5.77 -13.16 -22.31
CA LYS A 167 -5.65 -13.23 -23.79
C LYS A 167 -4.24 -12.81 -24.23
N ALA A 168 -3.67 -11.73 -23.67
CA ALA A 168 -2.32 -11.31 -24.00
C ALA A 168 -1.29 -12.42 -23.70
N PHE A 169 -1.38 -13.04 -22.52
CA PHE A 169 -0.48 -14.13 -22.15
C PHE A 169 -0.64 -15.38 -23.05
N ILE A 170 -1.89 -15.78 -23.32
CA ILE A 170 -2.21 -16.95 -24.16
C ILE A 170 -1.66 -16.79 -25.60
N HIS A 171 -1.61 -15.56 -26.12
CA HIS A 171 -1.02 -15.24 -27.43
C HIS A 171 0.50 -15.06 -27.37
N GLY A 172 1.14 -15.40 -26.26
CA GLY A 172 2.61 -15.45 -26.14
C GLY A 172 3.27 -14.09 -25.96
N ALA A 173 2.62 -13.16 -25.27
CA ALA A 173 3.19 -11.86 -24.94
C ALA A 173 4.54 -12.01 -24.21
N LYS A 174 5.56 -11.27 -24.66
CA LYS A 174 6.79 -11.03 -23.90
C LYS A 174 6.50 -10.02 -22.82
N VAL A 175 6.64 -10.42 -21.56
CA VAL A 175 6.25 -9.62 -20.40
C VAL A 175 7.45 -9.19 -19.61
N GLY A 176 7.59 -7.89 -19.34
CA GLY A 176 8.57 -7.37 -18.39
C GLY A 176 7.91 -6.74 -17.16
N ILE A 177 8.59 -6.81 -16.03
CA ILE A 177 8.20 -6.16 -14.78
C ILE A 177 9.18 -5.03 -14.49
N LEU A 178 8.69 -3.78 -14.44
CA LEU A 178 9.43 -2.60 -14.00
C LEU A 178 9.10 -2.33 -12.53
N ALA A 179 10.05 -2.65 -11.64
CA ALA A 179 9.85 -2.65 -10.19
C ALA A 179 10.54 -1.50 -9.44
N ASP A 180 11.57 -0.89 -10.03
CA ASP A 180 12.41 0.13 -9.40
C ASP A 180 11.78 1.52 -9.33
N TYR A 181 10.65 1.72 -10.04
CA TYR A 181 9.90 2.97 -10.04
C TYR A 181 8.39 2.71 -10.04
N PRO A 182 7.59 3.45 -9.24
CA PRO A 182 6.13 3.36 -9.28
C PRO A 182 5.62 4.02 -10.58
N THR A 183 4.68 3.38 -11.24
CA THR A 183 4.16 3.86 -12.53
C THR A 183 2.73 4.35 -12.44
N TYR A 184 1.91 3.73 -11.62
CA TYR A 184 0.48 3.98 -11.55
C TYR A 184 0.02 4.20 -10.12
N TYR A 185 -0.85 5.18 -9.91
CA TYR A 185 -1.40 5.51 -8.61
C TYR A 185 -2.93 5.33 -8.62
N TRP A 186 -3.38 4.19 -8.13
CA TRP A 186 -4.79 3.86 -8.02
C TRP A 186 -5.42 4.52 -6.79
N ILE A 187 -6.49 5.29 -7.02
CA ILE A 187 -7.13 6.12 -5.99
C ILE A 187 -8.52 5.57 -5.66
N ALA A 188 -8.71 5.08 -4.43
CA ALA A 188 -10.00 4.64 -3.96
C ALA A 188 -10.89 5.85 -3.65
N THR A 189 -11.83 6.15 -4.53
CA THR A 189 -12.78 7.27 -4.38
C THR A 189 -14.02 6.91 -3.57
N GLY A 190 -14.27 5.60 -3.35
CA GLY A 190 -15.50 5.10 -2.72
C GLY A 190 -16.71 5.05 -3.67
N ALA A 191 -16.58 5.59 -4.87
CA ALA A 191 -17.61 5.64 -5.91
C ALA A 191 -17.32 4.71 -7.12
N ASN A 192 -16.29 3.88 -7.02
CA ASN A 192 -15.85 3.02 -8.12
C ASN A 192 -16.95 2.04 -8.53
N ASN A 193 -17.28 2.00 -9.81
CA ASN A 193 -18.34 1.16 -10.40
C ASN A 193 -18.16 -0.34 -10.16
N SER A 194 -16.91 -0.82 -10.02
CA SER A 194 -16.58 -2.21 -9.69
C SER A 194 -17.22 -2.70 -8.38
N SER A 195 -17.49 -1.79 -7.42
CA SER A 195 -18.15 -2.14 -6.16
C SER A 195 -19.63 -2.53 -6.31
N SER A 196 -20.24 -2.24 -7.43
CA SER A 196 -21.67 -2.52 -7.69
C SER A 196 -21.98 -3.99 -8.01
N PHE A 197 -20.99 -4.79 -8.42
CA PHE A 197 -21.16 -6.21 -8.75
C PHE A 197 -21.52 -7.13 -7.57
N GLY A 198 -21.26 -6.72 -6.36
CA GLY A 198 -21.63 -7.52 -5.18
C GLY A 198 -23.10 -7.47 -4.80
N ARG A 199 -23.94 -6.67 -5.46
CA ARG A 199 -25.33 -6.43 -5.07
C ARG A 199 -26.24 -7.61 -5.42
N ASP A 200 -26.15 -8.12 -6.64
CA ASP A 200 -26.88 -9.31 -7.07
C ASP A 200 -25.98 -10.55 -7.05
N PRO A 201 -26.28 -11.55 -6.19
CA PRO A 201 -25.49 -12.78 -6.14
C PRO A 201 -25.60 -13.61 -7.41
N HIS A 202 -26.74 -13.61 -8.08
CA HIS A 202 -26.95 -14.40 -9.28
C HIS A 202 -26.09 -13.87 -10.44
N GLU A 203 -26.07 -12.55 -10.65
CA GLU A 203 -25.19 -11.92 -11.63
C GLU A 203 -23.71 -12.22 -11.30
N LYS A 204 -23.29 -11.99 -10.07
CA LYS A 204 -21.92 -12.23 -9.59
C LYS A 204 -21.46 -13.66 -9.88
N TRP A 205 -22.24 -14.66 -9.46
CA TRP A 205 -21.85 -16.06 -9.63
C TRP A 205 -21.90 -16.53 -11.08
N ASN A 206 -22.80 -15.99 -11.89
CA ASN A 206 -22.78 -16.22 -13.33
C ASN A 206 -21.48 -15.71 -13.98
N GLN A 207 -21.02 -14.53 -13.58
CA GLN A 207 -19.74 -13.98 -14.06
C GLN A 207 -18.53 -14.79 -13.56
N ILE A 208 -18.54 -15.25 -12.30
CA ILE A 208 -17.50 -16.13 -11.77
C ILE A 208 -17.45 -17.43 -12.58
N ASN A 209 -18.59 -18.09 -12.84
CA ASN A 209 -18.64 -19.30 -13.63
C ASN A 209 -18.09 -19.11 -15.05
N LYS A 210 -18.44 -17.99 -15.71
CA LYS A 210 -17.89 -17.64 -17.03
C LYS A 210 -16.38 -17.51 -17.00
N LEU A 211 -15.83 -16.86 -15.95
CA LEU A 211 -14.40 -16.69 -15.82
C LEU A 211 -13.66 -18.03 -15.66
N PHE A 212 -14.15 -18.92 -14.81
CA PHE A 212 -13.54 -20.25 -14.63
C PHE A 212 -13.62 -21.12 -15.90
N ASN A 213 -14.74 -21.08 -16.62
CA ASN A 213 -14.84 -21.76 -17.91
C ASN A 213 -13.86 -21.18 -18.93
N PHE A 214 -13.73 -19.84 -18.99
CA PHE A 214 -12.76 -19.19 -19.86
C PHE A 214 -11.33 -19.69 -19.59
N PHE A 215 -10.91 -19.81 -18.34
CA PHE A 215 -9.57 -20.35 -18.01
C PHE A 215 -9.42 -21.79 -18.54
N LYS A 216 -10.39 -22.66 -18.28
CA LYS A 216 -10.35 -24.08 -18.70
C LYS A 216 -10.32 -24.24 -20.22
N ASP A 217 -11.06 -23.40 -20.93
CA ASP A 217 -11.18 -23.51 -22.39
C ASP A 217 -9.96 -22.94 -23.12
N ASN A 218 -9.29 -21.92 -22.55
CA ASN A 218 -8.28 -21.14 -23.26
C ASN A 218 -6.85 -21.36 -22.76
N ILE A 219 -6.61 -21.58 -21.47
CA ILE A 219 -5.26 -21.79 -20.94
C ILE A 219 -4.88 -23.26 -21.13
N LYS A 220 -3.87 -23.52 -21.95
CA LYS A 220 -3.46 -24.88 -22.32
C LYS A 220 -2.35 -25.45 -21.46
N GLU A 221 -1.44 -24.58 -20.97
CA GLU A 221 -0.38 -25.01 -20.09
C GLU A 221 -0.93 -25.30 -18.69
N GLN A 222 -0.76 -26.55 -18.23
CA GLN A 222 -1.36 -27.03 -16.97
C GLN A 222 -0.92 -26.21 -15.76
N ARG A 223 0.35 -25.81 -15.69
CA ARG A 223 0.88 -24.95 -14.62
C ARG A 223 0.12 -23.64 -14.51
N ASP A 224 -0.12 -22.97 -15.62
CA ASP A 224 -0.79 -21.68 -15.66
C ASP A 224 -2.29 -21.81 -15.37
N LEU A 225 -2.91 -22.89 -15.86
CA LEU A 225 -4.30 -23.21 -15.54
C LEU A 225 -4.49 -23.46 -14.05
N ASP A 226 -3.64 -24.29 -13.46
CA ASP A 226 -3.67 -24.61 -12.02
C ASP A 226 -3.46 -23.36 -11.17
N PHE A 227 -2.53 -22.49 -11.58
CA PHE A 227 -2.30 -21.20 -10.91
C PHE A 227 -3.56 -20.33 -10.94
N MET A 228 -4.20 -20.15 -12.10
CA MET A 228 -5.39 -19.33 -12.24
C MET A 228 -6.59 -19.91 -11.49
N LEU A 229 -6.80 -21.21 -11.59
CA LEU A 229 -7.86 -21.89 -10.83
C LEU A 229 -7.64 -21.73 -9.33
N THR A 230 -6.43 -21.99 -8.82
CA THR A 230 -6.10 -21.87 -7.39
C THR A 230 -6.27 -20.42 -6.91
N HIS A 231 -5.68 -19.45 -7.63
CA HIS A 231 -5.72 -18.03 -7.26
C HIS A 231 -7.15 -17.48 -7.16
N TRP A 232 -7.95 -17.74 -8.20
CA TRP A 232 -9.32 -17.22 -8.27
C TRP A 232 -10.29 -18.00 -7.38
N TYR A 233 -10.10 -19.32 -7.23
CA TYR A 233 -10.86 -20.13 -6.29
C TYR A 233 -10.65 -19.68 -4.86
N ARG A 234 -9.39 -19.56 -4.43
CA ARG A 234 -9.04 -19.07 -3.10
C ARG A 234 -9.62 -17.68 -2.82
N SER A 235 -9.47 -16.75 -3.77
CA SER A 235 -9.84 -15.35 -3.55
C SER A 235 -11.33 -15.06 -3.72
N ARG A 236 -12.02 -15.70 -4.66
CA ARG A 236 -13.41 -15.37 -5.03
C ARG A 236 -14.44 -16.35 -4.52
N VAL A 237 -14.05 -17.60 -4.31
CA VAL A 237 -14.96 -18.66 -3.84
C VAL A 237 -14.71 -18.92 -2.34
N LEU A 238 -13.52 -19.39 -1.98
CA LEU A 238 -13.22 -19.68 -0.55
C LEU A 238 -13.14 -18.41 0.31
N GLY A 239 -12.85 -17.25 -0.29
CA GLY A 239 -12.80 -15.96 0.41
C GLY A 239 -14.12 -15.56 1.08
N ILE A 240 -15.29 -15.99 0.56
CA ILE A 240 -16.57 -15.72 1.22
C ILE A 240 -16.78 -16.58 2.48
N LEU A 241 -16.05 -17.70 2.63
CA LEU A 241 -16.17 -18.64 3.75
C LEU A 241 -15.37 -18.21 4.99
N GLY A 242 -15.04 -16.94 5.10
CA GLY A 242 -14.36 -16.33 6.23
C GLY A 242 -15.22 -15.27 6.92
N GLN A 243 -14.62 -14.13 7.25
CA GLN A 243 -15.32 -13.01 7.91
C GLN A 243 -16.59 -12.54 7.19
N TRP A 244 -16.72 -12.80 5.89
CA TRP A 244 -17.91 -12.46 5.13
C TRP A 244 -19.17 -13.17 5.68
N LEU A 245 -19.05 -14.45 6.11
CA LEU A 245 -20.13 -15.21 6.74
C LEU A 245 -20.64 -14.54 8.04
N LEU A 246 -19.78 -13.82 8.75
CA LEU A 246 -20.11 -13.16 10.02
C LEU A 246 -20.83 -11.82 9.85
N LYS A 247 -20.78 -11.26 8.64
CA LYS A 247 -21.26 -9.90 8.34
C LYS A 247 -22.55 -9.85 7.52
N ASN A 248 -23.03 -11.00 7.04
CA ASN A 248 -24.19 -11.10 6.15
C ASN A 248 -25.35 -11.86 6.79
N ASN A 249 -26.55 -11.67 6.30
CA ASN A 249 -27.74 -12.40 6.75
C ASN A 249 -27.76 -13.82 6.20
N ASN A 250 -28.56 -14.70 6.83
CA ASN A 250 -28.61 -16.11 6.49
C ASN A 250 -29.08 -16.36 5.05
N GLU A 251 -30.11 -15.64 4.59
CA GLU A 251 -30.61 -15.79 3.22
C GLU A 251 -29.51 -15.56 2.17
N ARG A 252 -28.74 -14.47 2.33
CA ARG A 252 -27.62 -14.16 1.46
C ARG A 252 -26.51 -15.20 1.57
N ILE A 253 -26.22 -15.68 2.77
CA ILE A 253 -25.22 -16.72 3.01
C ILE A 253 -25.62 -18.01 2.31
N ASP A 254 -26.86 -18.45 2.41
CA ASP A 254 -27.34 -19.70 1.82
C ASP A 254 -27.25 -19.65 0.29
N ILE A 255 -27.62 -18.51 -0.33
CA ILE A 255 -27.50 -18.32 -1.78
C ILE A 255 -26.03 -18.41 -2.22
N GLU A 256 -25.15 -17.63 -1.60
CA GLU A 256 -23.71 -17.57 -1.95
C GLU A 256 -23.02 -18.92 -1.68
N PHE A 257 -23.36 -19.60 -0.59
CA PHE A 257 -22.82 -20.91 -0.25
C PHE A 257 -23.19 -21.98 -1.28
N ASN A 258 -24.45 -22.02 -1.69
CA ASN A 258 -24.92 -23.00 -2.69
C ASN A 258 -24.23 -22.79 -4.05
N TYR A 259 -24.03 -21.53 -4.48
CA TYR A 259 -23.27 -21.23 -5.68
C TYR A 259 -21.79 -21.64 -5.55
N ALA A 260 -21.16 -21.30 -4.42
CA ALA A 260 -19.76 -21.67 -4.16
C ALA A 260 -19.57 -23.20 -4.18
N LYS A 261 -20.48 -23.95 -3.52
CA LYS A 261 -20.45 -25.41 -3.50
C LYS A 261 -20.59 -25.99 -4.90
N LYS A 262 -21.61 -25.55 -5.65
CA LYS A 262 -21.83 -25.99 -7.02
C LYS A 262 -20.62 -25.75 -7.92
N LEU A 263 -20.04 -24.55 -7.86
CA LEU A 263 -18.84 -24.23 -8.63
C LEU A 263 -17.66 -25.13 -8.24
N ALA A 264 -17.43 -25.35 -6.94
CA ALA A 264 -16.37 -26.23 -6.45
C ALA A 264 -16.51 -27.67 -6.98
N GLU A 265 -17.74 -28.19 -7.03
CA GLU A 265 -18.03 -29.54 -7.51
C GLU A 265 -17.90 -29.67 -9.03
N GLU A 266 -18.37 -28.68 -9.80
CA GLU A 266 -18.45 -28.74 -11.25
C GLU A 266 -17.19 -28.27 -11.98
N LEU A 267 -16.51 -27.24 -11.47
CA LEU A 267 -15.43 -26.56 -12.17
C LEU A 267 -14.03 -26.73 -11.57
N ILE A 268 -13.92 -27.03 -10.27
CA ILE A 268 -12.62 -27.11 -9.59
C ILE A 268 -12.22 -28.57 -9.40
N PRO A 269 -11.18 -29.08 -10.11
CA PRO A 269 -10.64 -30.40 -9.89
C PRO A 269 -10.20 -30.60 -8.43
N ALA A 270 -10.41 -31.79 -7.89
CA ALA A 270 -10.11 -32.07 -6.49
C ALA A 270 -8.64 -31.82 -6.12
N TYR A 271 -7.72 -32.11 -7.04
CA TYR A 271 -6.28 -31.90 -6.81
C TYR A 271 -5.89 -30.42 -6.60
N ILE A 272 -6.70 -29.47 -7.06
CA ILE A 272 -6.45 -28.03 -6.83
C ILE A 272 -6.42 -27.70 -5.34
N SER A 273 -7.11 -28.50 -4.50
CA SER A 273 -7.05 -28.35 -3.06
C SER A 273 -5.62 -28.49 -2.50
N GLU A 274 -4.78 -29.31 -3.13
CA GLU A 274 -3.39 -29.52 -2.72
C GLU A 274 -2.51 -28.26 -2.88
N ASN A 275 -2.90 -27.36 -3.78
CA ASN A 275 -2.21 -26.08 -4.02
C ASN A 275 -2.67 -24.96 -3.05
N LEU A 276 -3.65 -25.24 -2.18
CA LEU A 276 -4.15 -24.30 -1.19
C LEU A 276 -3.37 -24.42 0.12
N ASP A 277 -3.28 -23.33 0.89
CA ASP A 277 -2.86 -23.40 2.29
C ASP A 277 -3.86 -24.20 3.13
N LYS A 278 -3.41 -24.74 4.27
CA LYS A 278 -4.21 -25.63 5.13
C LYS A 278 -5.57 -25.04 5.51
N ASN A 279 -5.65 -23.74 5.82
CA ASN A 279 -6.93 -23.11 6.17
C ASN A 279 -7.93 -23.14 5.01
N ASN A 280 -7.45 -22.92 3.78
CA ASN A 280 -8.29 -22.98 2.59
C ASN A 280 -8.60 -24.43 2.18
N GLN A 281 -7.71 -25.40 2.43
CA GLN A 281 -8.01 -26.84 2.30
C GLN A 281 -9.17 -27.25 3.21
N VAL A 282 -9.17 -26.82 4.47
CA VAL A 282 -10.28 -27.06 5.41
C VAL A 282 -11.58 -26.45 4.91
N LYS A 283 -11.53 -25.22 4.38
CA LYS A 283 -12.71 -24.55 3.82
C LYS A 283 -13.25 -25.28 2.58
N ASP A 284 -12.36 -25.68 1.67
CA ASP A 284 -12.73 -26.45 0.47
C ASP A 284 -13.39 -27.78 0.85
N TYR A 285 -12.80 -28.51 1.80
CA TYR A 285 -13.35 -29.78 2.28
C TYR A 285 -14.76 -29.60 2.87
N LEU A 286 -14.94 -28.67 3.81
CA LEU A 286 -16.24 -28.42 4.44
C LEU A 286 -17.27 -27.88 3.46
N LEU A 287 -16.86 -27.06 2.47
CA LEU A 287 -17.72 -26.58 1.41
C LEU A 287 -18.28 -27.73 0.57
N ARG A 288 -17.41 -28.65 0.13
CA ARG A 288 -17.82 -29.84 -0.66
C ARG A 288 -18.70 -30.79 0.15
N GLN A 289 -18.47 -30.93 1.46
CA GLN A 289 -19.36 -31.68 2.36
C GLN A 289 -20.71 -30.98 2.61
N GLY A 290 -20.84 -29.70 2.28
CA GLY A 290 -22.05 -28.91 2.54
C GLY A 290 -22.18 -28.49 4.02
N ASP A 291 -21.09 -28.50 4.79
CA ASP A 291 -21.10 -28.20 6.24
C ASP A 291 -20.92 -26.70 6.52
N LEU A 292 -21.98 -25.93 6.26
CA LEU A 292 -22.00 -24.50 6.51
C LEU A 292 -21.86 -24.14 7.99
N ASP A 293 -22.37 -24.96 8.89
CA ASP A 293 -22.31 -24.69 10.35
C ASP A 293 -20.88 -24.76 10.85
N SER A 294 -20.11 -25.75 10.44
CA SER A 294 -18.67 -25.84 10.78
C SER A 294 -17.89 -24.68 10.16
N LEU A 295 -18.21 -24.25 8.93
CA LEU A 295 -17.59 -23.08 8.31
C LEU A 295 -17.90 -21.78 9.07
N LYS A 296 -19.11 -21.56 9.55
CA LYS A 296 -19.46 -20.39 10.38
C LYS A 296 -18.66 -20.37 11.69
N LYS A 297 -18.55 -21.52 12.37
CA LYS A 297 -17.75 -21.67 13.60
C LYS A 297 -16.25 -21.41 13.33
N LEU A 298 -15.72 -21.98 12.25
CA LEU A 298 -14.35 -21.75 11.83
C LEU A 298 -14.07 -20.28 11.53
N ALA A 299 -15.00 -19.61 10.82
CA ALA A 299 -14.90 -18.19 10.52
C ALA A 299 -14.86 -17.32 11.80
N GLN A 300 -15.61 -17.69 12.86
CA GLN A 300 -15.56 -17.01 14.16
C GLN A 300 -14.20 -17.14 14.83
N ILE A 301 -13.62 -18.34 14.82
CA ILE A 301 -12.27 -18.59 15.37
C ILE A 301 -11.23 -17.81 14.57
N ASP A 302 -11.26 -17.92 13.24
CA ASP A 302 -10.29 -17.28 12.36
C ASP A 302 -10.32 -15.75 12.44
N ALA A 303 -11.48 -15.16 12.68
CA ALA A 303 -11.65 -13.72 12.80
C ALA A 303 -10.88 -13.14 14.01
N GLY A 304 -10.64 -13.94 15.05
CA GLY A 304 -9.87 -13.53 16.23
C GLY A 304 -8.35 -13.67 16.06
N ILE A 305 -7.87 -14.41 15.05
CA ILE A 305 -6.43 -14.68 14.88
C ILE A 305 -5.78 -13.51 14.15
N THR A 306 -4.71 -12.96 14.74
CA THR A 306 -3.96 -11.84 14.22
C THR A 306 -2.49 -11.91 14.64
N ALA A 307 -1.65 -11.01 14.13
CA ALA A 307 -0.30 -10.80 14.63
C ALA A 307 -0.15 -9.36 15.12
N LEU A 308 0.38 -9.21 16.34
CA LEU A 308 0.71 -7.94 16.93
C LEU A 308 2.22 -7.71 16.84
N SER A 309 2.61 -6.54 16.35
CA SER A 309 4.00 -6.16 16.21
C SER A 309 4.31 -4.95 17.07
N TYR A 310 5.48 -5.00 17.72
CA TYR A 310 5.95 -4.01 18.68
C TYR A 310 7.28 -3.44 18.24
N VAL A 311 7.50 -2.15 18.49
CA VAL A 311 8.81 -1.51 18.37
C VAL A 311 9.60 -1.79 19.64
N GLU A 312 10.72 -2.48 19.50
CA GLU A 312 11.70 -2.73 20.57
C GLU A 312 12.71 -1.59 20.65
N ASP A 313 13.17 -1.11 19.48
CA ASP A 313 14.10 0.03 19.38
C ASP A 313 13.90 0.77 18.06
N ALA A 314 14.17 2.09 18.08
CA ALA A 314 14.26 2.92 16.91
C ALA A 314 15.32 4.01 17.08
N TYR A 315 16.19 4.20 16.08
CA TYR A 315 17.27 5.18 16.12
C TYR A 315 17.64 5.66 14.72
N PHE A 316 18.12 6.88 14.63
CA PHE A 316 18.72 7.42 13.41
C PHE A 316 20.21 7.09 13.35
N LYS A 317 20.69 6.73 12.18
CA LYS A 317 22.09 6.58 11.85
C LYS A 317 22.31 7.00 10.40
N GLU A 318 23.25 7.91 10.18
CA GLU A 318 23.45 8.55 8.88
C GLU A 318 22.14 9.15 8.37
N ASP A 319 21.72 8.84 7.14
CA ASP A 319 20.48 9.31 6.51
C ASP A 319 19.29 8.36 6.70
N LYS A 320 19.41 7.35 7.57
CA LYS A 320 18.41 6.30 7.76
C LYS A 320 17.82 6.25 9.16
N LEU A 321 16.56 5.88 9.23
CA LEU A 321 15.87 5.51 10.45
C LEU A 321 15.80 3.99 10.57
N PHE A 322 16.41 3.43 11.60
CA PHE A 322 16.46 2.00 11.89
C PHE A 322 15.39 1.61 12.90
N PHE A 323 14.82 0.44 12.70
CA PHE A 323 13.88 -0.20 13.61
C PHE A 323 14.32 -1.61 13.96
N LYS A 324 14.11 -1.97 15.23
CA LYS A 324 14.04 -3.37 15.69
C LYS A 324 12.63 -3.63 16.18
N THR A 325 12.02 -4.69 15.72
CA THR A 325 10.64 -5.02 16.04
C THR A 325 10.50 -6.48 16.43
N SER A 326 9.54 -6.77 17.30
CA SER A 326 9.08 -8.12 17.59
C SER A 326 7.64 -8.30 17.12
N THR A 327 7.24 -9.53 16.86
CA THR A 327 5.86 -9.89 16.54
C THR A 327 5.48 -11.18 17.25
N LYS A 328 4.19 -11.33 17.52
CA LYS A 328 3.61 -12.59 17.98
C LYS A 328 2.21 -12.78 17.43
N MET A 329 1.85 -14.01 17.13
CA MET A 329 0.47 -14.33 16.82
C MET A 329 -0.38 -14.33 18.09
N THR A 330 -1.58 -13.76 18.00
CA THR A 330 -2.51 -13.61 19.11
C THR A 330 -3.94 -13.97 18.71
N TYR A 331 -4.78 -14.23 19.72
CA TYR A 331 -6.21 -14.34 19.59
C TYR A 331 -6.88 -13.09 20.21
N GLU A 332 -7.72 -12.41 19.46
CA GLU A 332 -8.43 -11.16 19.84
C GLU A 332 -7.53 -10.04 20.40
N ASP A 333 -6.28 -9.99 19.94
CA ASP A 333 -5.26 -9.03 20.42
C ASP A 333 -4.92 -9.15 21.92
N LYS A 334 -5.36 -10.18 22.59
CA LYS A 334 -5.24 -10.35 24.05
C LYS A 334 -4.46 -11.59 24.43
N GLU A 335 -4.91 -12.74 23.95
CA GLU A 335 -4.35 -14.02 24.30
C GLU A 335 -3.32 -14.46 23.27
N ASP A 336 -2.34 -15.24 23.69
CA ASP A 336 -1.38 -15.82 22.76
C ASP A 336 -2.05 -16.89 21.90
N PHE A 337 -1.78 -16.89 20.61
CA PHE A 337 -2.15 -17.97 19.71
C PHE A 337 -1.21 -19.17 19.92
N PHE A 338 -1.76 -20.36 20.05
CA PHE A 338 -0.99 -21.59 20.24
C PHE A 338 -1.25 -22.58 19.12
N ILE A 339 -0.23 -23.36 18.82
CA ILE A 339 -0.29 -24.64 18.11
C ILE A 339 0.15 -25.74 19.09
N GLU A 340 -0.36 -26.95 18.90
CA GLU A 340 -0.11 -28.08 19.78
C GLU A 340 0.76 -29.12 19.10
N LYS A 341 1.79 -29.61 19.79
CA LYS A 341 2.58 -30.75 19.33
C LYS A 341 1.94 -32.05 19.74
N THR A 342 1.52 -32.86 18.77
CA THR A 342 0.94 -34.19 18.96
C THR A 342 1.82 -35.21 18.27
N ALA A 343 2.58 -36.01 19.04
CA ALA A 343 3.64 -36.88 18.54
C ALA A 343 4.69 -36.10 17.77
N ASP A 344 4.79 -36.31 16.46
CA ASP A 344 5.72 -35.65 15.52
C ASP A 344 5.09 -34.53 14.67
N ARG A 345 3.81 -34.22 14.91
CA ARG A 345 3.06 -33.20 14.17
C ARG A 345 2.82 -31.94 14.99
N MET A 346 2.72 -30.80 14.31
CA MET A 346 2.33 -29.52 14.87
C MET A 346 0.89 -29.21 14.44
N GLU A 347 -0.05 -29.36 15.35
CA GLU A 347 -1.47 -29.31 15.05
C GLU A 347 -2.10 -27.97 15.44
N ARG A 348 -3.04 -27.52 14.59
CA ARG A 348 -3.93 -26.43 14.94
C ARG A 348 -4.91 -26.87 16.02
N ILE A 349 -5.07 -26.04 17.06
CA ILE A 349 -6.07 -26.26 18.10
C ILE A 349 -7.44 -25.86 17.55
N LEU A 350 -8.31 -26.84 17.36
CA LEU A 350 -9.69 -26.68 16.90
C LEU A 350 -10.64 -27.33 17.90
N PRO A 351 -11.92 -26.90 17.99
CA PRO A 351 -12.95 -27.59 18.73
C PRO A 351 -13.10 -29.06 18.29
N GLU A 352 -13.28 -29.96 19.23
CA GLU A 352 -13.38 -31.42 18.95
C GLU A 352 -14.49 -31.74 17.94
N GLU A 353 -15.59 -31.01 17.96
CA GLU A 353 -16.70 -31.15 17.00
C GLU A 353 -16.32 -30.86 15.56
N ILE A 354 -15.33 -29.97 15.34
CA ILE A 354 -14.77 -29.68 14.01
C ILE A 354 -13.70 -30.71 13.67
N LYS A 355 -12.77 -31.00 14.62
CA LYS A 355 -11.71 -31.99 14.42
C LYS A 355 -12.28 -33.37 14.03
N ALA A 356 -13.37 -33.82 14.66
CA ALA A 356 -14.00 -35.10 14.36
C ALA A 356 -14.53 -35.23 12.92
N LYS A 357 -14.76 -34.14 12.23
CA LYS A 357 -15.26 -34.10 10.86
C LYS A 357 -14.17 -34.00 9.81
N LEU A 358 -12.96 -33.62 10.19
CA LEU A 358 -11.85 -33.34 9.30
C LEU A 358 -10.87 -34.51 9.23
N PRO A 359 -10.33 -34.83 8.04
CA PRO A 359 -9.14 -35.65 7.92
C PRO A 359 -7.98 -35.09 8.75
N LYS A 360 -7.15 -35.96 9.34
CA LYS A 360 -6.08 -35.54 10.27
C LYS A 360 -5.02 -34.62 9.62
N GLU A 361 -4.77 -34.80 8.34
CA GLU A 361 -3.85 -34.00 7.55
C GLU A 361 -4.26 -32.51 7.45
N PHE A 362 -5.53 -32.19 7.65
CA PHE A 362 -6.04 -30.82 7.48
C PHE A 362 -5.80 -29.91 8.69
N PHE A 363 -5.44 -30.46 9.83
CA PHE A 363 -5.01 -29.65 10.97
C PHE A 363 -3.54 -29.84 11.34
N ASP A 364 -2.77 -30.55 10.53
CA ASP A 364 -1.31 -30.65 10.62
C ASP A 364 -0.66 -29.50 9.86
N TYR A 365 0.00 -28.63 10.60
CA TYR A 365 0.70 -27.44 10.10
C TYR A 365 2.23 -27.61 10.07
N SER A 366 2.75 -28.83 10.23
CA SER A 366 4.19 -29.07 10.34
C SER A 366 4.98 -28.49 9.16
N ASP A 367 4.46 -28.64 7.94
CA ASP A 367 5.09 -28.14 6.73
C ASP A 367 4.95 -26.61 6.58
N ASP A 368 3.82 -26.05 7.03
CA ASP A 368 3.53 -24.60 6.93
C ASP A 368 4.40 -23.76 7.88
N LEU A 369 5.09 -24.38 8.84
CA LEU A 369 5.96 -23.66 9.78
C LEU A 369 7.26 -23.13 9.16
N ALA A 370 7.58 -23.51 7.95
CA ALA A 370 8.71 -22.97 7.19
C ALA A 370 8.37 -21.73 6.35
N GLU A 371 7.07 -21.40 6.22
CA GLU A 371 6.59 -20.41 5.26
C GLU A 371 6.08 -19.10 5.91
N PHE A 372 6.76 -18.64 6.94
CA PHE A 372 6.43 -17.35 7.53
C PHE A 372 7.07 -16.20 6.75
N THR A 373 6.30 -15.12 6.54
CA THR A 373 6.83 -13.83 6.09
C THR A 373 6.52 -12.74 7.10
N TYR A 374 7.51 -11.90 7.37
CA TYR A 374 7.37 -10.73 8.23
C TYR A 374 8.06 -9.55 7.55
N GLU A 375 7.27 -8.60 7.05
CA GLU A 375 7.71 -7.54 6.14
C GLU A 375 7.27 -6.16 6.65
N PRO A 376 8.13 -5.12 6.53
CA PRO A 376 7.78 -3.77 6.93
C PRO A 376 7.14 -2.97 5.79
N SER A 377 6.33 -1.99 6.15
CA SER A 377 5.74 -1.03 5.23
C SER A 377 5.58 0.34 5.87
N ILE A 378 5.47 1.38 5.04
CA ILE A 378 5.21 2.74 5.46
C ILE A 378 4.00 3.29 4.70
N LYS A 379 3.10 3.98 5.40
CA LYS A 379 1.88 4.54 4.84
C LYS A 379 1.77 6.04 5.11
N GLY A 380 1.65 6.83 4.06
CA GLY A 380 1.35 8.26 4.16
C GLY A 380 -0.10 8.48 4.60
N ARG A 381 -0.34 9.38 5.57
CA ARG A 381 -1.69 9.66 6.05
C ARG A 381 -2.52 10.48 5.08
N ASN A 382 -1.92 11.47 4.45
CA ASN A 382 -2.60 12.35 3.50
C ASN A 382 -2.77 11.63 2.16
N SER A 383 -1.68 11.10 1.63
CA SER A 383 -1.68 10.36 0.36
C SER A 383 -2.42 9.02 0.44
N ARG A 384 -2.49 8.41 1.64
CA ARG A 384 -3.01 7.06 1.87
C ARG A 384 -2.23 5.94 1.17
N ALA A 385 -1.17 6.29 0.44
CA ALA A 385 -0.30 5.34 -0.26
C ALA A 385 0.50 4.50 0.74
N THR A 386 0.58 3.20 0.47
CA THR A 386 1.39 2.25 1.24
C THR A 386 2.56 1.78 0.39
N TRP A 387 3.75 1.81 0.98
CA TRP A 387 5.00 1.42 0.35
C TRP A 387 5.63 0.28 1.13
N LYS A 388 6.11 -0.73 0.43
CA LYS A 388 6.98 -1.74 1.02
C LYS A 388 8.33 -1.10 1.36
N ILE A 389 8.91 -1.50 2.47
CA ILE A 389 10.29 -1.14 2.84
C ILE A 389 11.17 -2.34 2.51
N ASP A 390 12.11 -2.14 1.60
CA ASP A 390 13.03 -3.19 1.16
C ASP A 390 14.24 -3.34 2.10
N GLY A 391 14.97 -4.45 1.98
CA GLY A 391 16.20 -4.71 2.75
C GLY A 391 15.96 -5.05 4.23
N SER A 392 14.78 -5.52 4.59
CA SER A 392 14.51 -6.04 5.95
C SER A 392 15.12 -7.43 6.14
N THR A 393 15.56 -7.70 7.38
CA THR A 393 15.91 -9.05 7.84
C THR A 393 14.90 -9.48 8.90
N SER A 394 14.26 -10.62 8.71
CA SER A 394 13.28 -11.15 9.65
C SER A 394 13.58 -12.61 9.97
N ASN A 395 13.27 -13.01 11.20
CA ASN A 395 13.28 -14.39 11.66
C ASN A 395 11.96 -14.65 12.37
N VAL A 396 11.30 -15.77 12.07
CA VAL A 396 10.08 -16.21 12.76
C VAL A 396 10.32 -17.60 13.31
N GLU A 397 10.06 -17.78 14.58
CA GLU A 397 10.33 -19.01 15.32
C GLU A 397 9.09 -19.57 15.99
N VAL A 398 9.06 -20.87 16.11
CA VAL A 398 8.05 -21.62 16.85
C VAL A 398 8.65 -22.01 18.21
N VAL A 399 8.19 -21.35 19.26
CA VAL A 399 8.81 -21.42 20.59
C VAL A 399 7.95 -22.22 21.56
N ASN A 400 8.51 -23.27 22.17
CA ASN A 400 7.83 -24.00 23.23
C ASN A 400 7.64 -23.12 24.48
N LYS A 401 6.43 -23.04 24.99
CA LYS A 401 6.12 -22.27 26.21
C LYS A 401 5.68 -23.11 27.37
N LYS A 402 4.93 -24.21 27.14
CA LYS A 402 4.45 -25.06 28.21
C LYS A 402 3.99 -26.43 27.65
N ALA A 403 4.52 -27.51 28.19
CA ALA A 403 4.20 -28.86 27.76
C ALA A 403 4.29 -29.03 26.22
N ASN A 404 3.18 -29.29 25.55
CA ASN A 404 3.07 -29.47 24.11
C ASN A 404 2.57 -28.22 23.35
N LEU A 405 2.46 -27.06 24.02
CA LEU A 405 1.99 -25.81 23.44
C LEU A 405 3.15 -24.93 22.93
N TYR A 406 3.02 -24.48 21.71
CA TYR A 406 4.01 -23.65 21.02
C TYR A 406 3.39 -22.34 20.54
N LYS A 407 4.14 -21.25 20.67
CA LYS A 407 3.81 -19.93 20.15
C LYS A 407 4.60 -19.65 18.88
N ILE A 408 4.08 -18.73 18.08
CA ILE A 408 4.77 -18.18 16.92
C ILE A 408 5.16 -16.75 17.27
N GLU A 409 6.47 -16.53 17.34
CA GLU A 409 7.10 -15.25 17.64
C GLU A 409 8.09 -14.91 16.53
N GLY A 410 8.30 -13.62 16.25
CA GLY A 410 9.25 -13.20 15.23
C GLY A 410 9.94 -11.90 15.60
N GLU A 411 11.11 -11.70 15.02
CA GLU A 411 11.90 -10.49 15.11
C GLU A 411 12.21 -9.97 13.72
N MET A 412 12.31 -8.65 13.57
CA MET A 412 12.69 -8.03 12.32
C MET A 412 13.51 -6.78 12.57
N SER A 413 14.52 -6.59 11.73
CA SER A 413 15.28 -5.34 11.63
C SER A 413 15.13 -4.78 10.22
N PHE A 414 14.88 -3.48 10.12
CA PHE A 414 14.78 -2.76 8.85
C PHE A 414 15.17 -1.30 9.01
N SER A 415 15.41 -0.63 7.90
CA SER A 415 15.64 0.81 7.88
C SER A 415 14.71 1.50 6.88
N VAL A 416 14.26 2.69 7.25
CA VAL A 416 13.54 3.59 6.35
C VAL A 416 14.54 4.59 5.82
N GLN A 417 14.81 4.53 4.53
CA GLN A 417 15.54 5.56 3.82
C GLN A 417 14.52 6.53 3.23
N ILE A 418 14.66 7.79 3.60
CA ILE A 418 13.78 8.84 3.11
C ILE A 418 14.38 9.33 1.79
N ASN A 419 14.15 8.57 0.75
CA ASN A 419 14.50 8.97 -0.60
C ASN A 419 13.41 9.86 -1.21
N ASP A 420 13.79 10.59 -2.22
CA ASP A 420 12.91 11.62 -2.77
C ASP A 420 11.67 11.03 -3.42
N TYR A 421 11.75 9.82 -3.99
CA TYR A 421 10.61 9.26 -4.70
C TYR A 421 9.48 8.76 -3.78
N ILE A 422 9.79 8.17 -2.61
CA ILE A 422 8.77 7.77 -1.62
C ILE A 422 8.01 9.01 -1.11
N LEU A 423 8.73 10.12 -0.92
CA LEU A 423 8.17 11.35 -0.39
C LEU A 423 7.60 12.27 -1.48
N ASP A 424 8.17 12.25 -2.70
CA ASP A 424 7.75 13.10 -3.82
C ASP A 424 6.51 12.59 -4.54
N ALA A 425 6.31 11.29 -4.55
CA ALA A 425 5.13 10.66 -5.13
C ALA A 425 3.85 10.93 -4.32
N ALA A 426 4.02 11.38 -3.09
CA ALA A 426 2.96 11.76 -2.18
C ALA A 426 3.24 13.16 -1.65
N ASP A 427 2.29 13.80 -0.98
CA ASP A 427 2.51 15.04 -0.25
C ASP A 427 3.74 14.88 0.66
N LYS A 428 4.85 15.58 0.33
CA LYS A 428 6.16 15.45 0.99
C LYS A 428 6.11 15.71 2.49
N LYS A 429 5.21 16.61 2.90
CA LYS A 429 5.04 17.03 4.30
C LYS A 429 3.81 16.37 4.88
N GLN A 430 3.97 15.17 5.40
CA GLN A 430 2.88 14.46 6.05
C GLN A 430 3.40 13.52 7.14
N PRO A 431 2.54 13.11 8.08
CA PRO A 431 2.83 11.98 8.95
C PRO A 431 2.77 10.67 8.17
N TRP A 432 3.67 9.76 8.51
CA TRP A 432 3.76 8.43 7.97
C TRP A 432 3.57 7.40 9.09
N ASP A 433 2.71 6.42 8.88
CA ASP A 433 2.53 5.33 9.82
C ASP A 433 3.40 4.14 9.40
N ILE A 434 4.17 3.61 10.33
CA ILE A 434 5.00 2.42 10.11
C ILE A 434 4.16 1.19 10.46
N ALA A 435 4.11 0.24 9.55
CA ALA A 435 3.32 -0.96 9.68
C ALA A 435 4.14 -2.20 9.33
N THR A 436 3.63 -3.36 9.70
CA THR A 436 4.19 -4.65 9.34
C THR A 436 3.12 -5.56 8.77
N ARG A 437 3.51 -6.40 7.84
CA ARG A 437 2.71 -7.49 7.31
C ARG A 437 3.31 -8.81 7.77
N PHE A 438 2.55 -9.56 8.53
CA PHE A 438 2.87 -10.92 8.92
C PHE A 438 1.98 -11.89 8.14
N THR A 439 2.57 -12.90 7.53
CA THR A 439 1.83 -13.99 6.87
C THR A 439 2.38 -15.33 7.33
N GLY A 440 1.51 -16.24 7.69
CA GLY A 440 1.86 -17.60 8.08
C GLY A 440 0.63 -18.40 8.49
N LEU A 441 0.67 -19.70 8.35
CA LEU A 441 -0.42 -20.63 8.67
C LEU A 441 -1.75 -20.27 7.97
N GLY A 442 -1.70 -19.68 6.77
CA GLY A 442 -2.88 -19.20 6.04
C GLY A 442 -3.49 -17.89 6.58
N TYR A 443 -2.87 -17.26 7.57
CA TYR A 443 -3.30 -15.96 8.09
C TYR A 443 -2.41 -14.83 7.58
N THR A 444 -3.03 -13.67 7.35
CA THR A 444 -2.30 -12.43 7.04
C THR A 444 -2.78 -11.33 7.95
N SER A 445 -1.84 -10.69 8.65
CA SER A 445 -2.08 -9.52 9.49
C SER A 445 -1.24 -8.35 8.97
N HIS A 446 -1.89 -7.25 8.59
CA HIS A 446 -1.21 -6.01 8.19
C HIS A 446 -1.64 -4.91 9.16
N ARG A 447 -0.74 -4.52 10.05
CA ARG A 447 -1.02 -3.58 11.14
C ARG A 447 0.11 -2.59 11.36
N ALA A 448 -0.27 -1.38 11.79
CA ALA A 448 0.70 -0.42 12.27
C ALA A 448 1.39 -0.92 13.55
N LEU A 449 2.68 -0.61 13.67
CA LEU A 449 3.50 -0.99 14.81
C LEU A 449 3.02 -0.32 16.08
N THR A 450 2.91 -1.11 17.14
CA THR A 450 2.58 -0.65 18.49
C THR A 450 3.85 -0.32 19.26
N ILE A 451 3.77 0.62 20.19
CA ILE A 451 4.89 0.99 21.06
C ILE A 451 4.50 0.91 22.55
N GLY A 452 5.28 0.17 23.32
CA GLY A 452 5.07 0.03 24.77
C GLY A 452 5.52 1.26 25.57
N LYS A 453 6.68 1.83 25.24
CA LYS A 453 7.27 3.00 25.92
C LYS A 453 7.07 4.26 25.07
N ILE A 454 7.10 5.43 25.72
CA ILE A 454 7.15 6.71 25.00
C ILE A 454 8.49 6.78 24.27
N LEU A 455 8.44 6.89 22.96
CA LEU A 455 9.59 7.06 22.10
C LEU A 455 9.40 8.34 21.28
N ILE A 456 10.30 9.29 21.47
CA ILE A 456 10.46 10.44 20.58
C ILE A 456 11.91 10.42 20.13
N LYS A 457 12.14 10.43 18.83
CA LYS A 457 13.45 10.54 18.22
C LYS A 457 13.37 11.58 17.12
N THR A 458 14.30 12.52 17.14
CA THR A 458 14.33 13.63 16.19
C THR A 458 15.58 13.57 15.35
N ALA A 459 15.45 14.02 14.10
CA ALA A 459 16.59 14.14 13.19
C ALA A 459 16.44 15.35 12.27
N LEU A 460 17.58 15.86 11.85
CA LEU A 460 17.74 16.86 10.79
C LEU A 460 18.72 16.27 9.76
N ILE A 461 18.19 15.87 8.62
CA ILE A 461 18.92 15.15 7.58
C ILE A 461 18.75 15.88 6.25
N ASN A 462 19.84 16.45 5.71
CA ASN A 462 19.86 17.09 4.39
C ASN A 462 18.66 18.05 4.17
N ASN A 463 18.46 19.02 5.07
CA ASN A 463 17.36 19.98 5.08
C ASN A 463 15.94 19.38 5.30
N LYS A 464 15.86 18.17 5.83
CA LYS A 464 14.57 17.54 6.20
C LYS A 464 14.52 17.31 7.70
N THR A 465 13.46 17.80 8.36
CA THR A 465 13.18 17.47 9.77
C THR A 465 12.39 16.17 9.84
N MET A 466 12.73 15.30 10.78
CA MET A 466 12.08 14.03 11.02
C MET A 466 11.84 13.81 12.49
N ILE A 467 10.64 13.36 12.84
CA ILE A 467 10.26 13.09 14.22
C ILE A 467 9.54 11.75 14.28
N VAL A 468 10.16 10.78 14.95
CA VAL A 468 9.50 9.51 15.29
C VAL A 468 8.78 9.70 16.62
N TYR A 469 7.50 9.35 16.65
CA TYR A 469 6.68 9.58 17.85
C TYR A 469 5.56 8.55 17.99
N LYS A 470 5.06 8.40 19.22
CA LYS A 470 3.84 7.67 19.52
C LYS A 470 2.62 8.56 19.26
N ASN A 471 1.73 8.16 18.36
CA ASN A 471 0.51 8.90 18.09
C ASN A 471 -0.58 8.66 19.16
N ALA A 472 -1.72 9.35 19.04
CA ALA A 472 -2.83 9.26 19.99
C ALA A 472 -3.43 7.84 20.11
N SER A 473 -3.31 7.02 19.07
CA SER A 473 -3.76 5.62 19.06
C SER A 473 -2.72 4.63 19.62
N GLY A 474 -1.59 5.12 20.12
CA GLY A 474 -0.53 4.26 20.65
C GLY A 474 0.40 3.65 19.62
N LEU A 475 0.27 4.03 18.36
CA LEU A 475 1.03 3.51 17.23
C LEU A 475 2.22 4.41 16.93
N ILE A 476 3.25 3.84 16.29
CA ILE A 476 4.41 4.60 15.87
C ILE A 476 4.16 5.33 14.56
N SER A 477 4.62 6.57 14.50
CA SER A 477 4.52 7.41 13.32
C SER A 477 5.81 8.20 13.13
N LEU A 478 6.10 8.52 11.87
CA LEU A 478 7.18 9.40 11.44
C LEU A 478 6.58 10.68 10.87
N ASP A 479 6.87 11.83 11.47
CA ASP A 479 6.53 13.13 10.90
C ASP A 479 7.72 13.66 10.08
N VAL A 480 7.49 13.96 8.82
CA VAL A 480 8.49 14.52 7.91
C VAL A 480 8.11 15.97 7.60
N GLY A 481 9.08 16.87 7.71
CA GLY A 481 8.91 18.29 7.42
C GLY A 481 8.10 19.02 8.49
N SER A 482 8.05 18.53 9.72
CA SER A 482 7.32 19.16 10.84
C SER A 482 5.87 19.47 10.50
N SER A 483 5.16 18.50 9.94
CA SER A 483 3.78 18.67 9.47
C SER A 483 2.77 18.69 10.62
N VAL A 484 3.00 17.90 11.68
CA VAL A 484 2.12 17.80 12.85
C VAL A 484 2.82 18.00 14.18
N ARG A 485 4.15 17.87 14.22
CA ARG A 485 4.97 18.03 15.43
C ARG A 485 6.04 19.11 15.24
N SER A 486 6.46 19.73 16.34
CA SER A 486 7.56 20.70 16.32
C SER A 486 8.89 20.00 16.56
N ILE A 487 9.85 20.19 15.66
CA ILE A 487 11.21 19.69 15.83
C ILE A 487 11.90 20.34 17.04
N VAL A 488 11.57 21.57 17.36
CA VAL A 488 12.16 22.31 18.49
C VAL A 488 11.66 21.76 19.82
N GLU A 489 10.33 21.57 19.97
CA GLU A 489 9.76 20.98 21.19
C GLU A 489 10.27 19.57 21.47
N ASP A 490 10.38 18.75 20.41
CA ASP A 490 10.71 17.33 20.55
C ASP A 490 12.22 17.05 20.64
N SER A 491 13.09 18.07 20.49
CA SER A 491 14.54 17.91 20.48
C SER A 491 15.25 18.32 21.79
N GLY A 492 14.54 18.32 22.90
CA GLY A 492 15.13 18.45 24.23
C GLY A 492 15.76 19.82 24.49
N VAL A 493 15.01 20.91 24.29
CA VAL A 493 15.46 22.27 24.61
C VAL A 493 15.63 22.46 26.11
N LYS A 494 16.82 22.92 26.56
CA LYS A 494 17.11 23.26 27.93
C LYS A 494 17.26 24.77 28.07
N ARG A 495 16.43 25.39 28.93
CA ARG A 495 16.37 26.85 29.08
C ARG A 495 17.72 27.47 29.49
N GLU A 496 18.46 26.81 30.36
CA GLU A 496 19.77 27.21 30.83
C GLU A 496 20.86 27.24 29.75
N GLN A 497 20.61 26.65 28.62
CA GLN A 497 21.55 26.61 27.49
C GLN A 497 21.20 27.62 26.39
N ILE A 498 20.12 28.37 26.55
CA ILE A 498 19.73 29.40 25.58
C ILE A 498 20.69 30.60 25.74
N LEU A 499 21.32 30.97 24.64
CA LEU A 499 22.23 32.07 24.57
C LEU A 499 21.54 33.30 23.97
N ILE A 500 21.67 34.43 24.66
CA ILE A 500 21.14 35.72 24.21
C ILE A 500 22.29 36.66 23.99
N ASP A 501 22.59 37.00 22.75
CA ASP A 501 23.57 38.01 22.40
C ASP A 501 22.85 39.32 22.06
N LYS A 502 22.86 40.23 23.02
CA LYS A 502 22.26 41.57 22.89
C LYS A 502 23.00 42.46 21.88
N THR A 503 24.27 42.16 21.61
CA THR A 503 25.09 42.96 20.69
C THR A 503 24.74 42.68 19.24
N SER A 504 24.55 41.38 18.91
CA SER A 504 24.14 40.95 17.57
C SER A 504 22.64 40.83 17.40
N GLY A 505 21.84 41.09 18.45
CA GLY A 505 20.39 40.93 18.41
C GLY A 505 19.96 39.48 18.08
N LYS A 506 20.64 38.48 18.66
CA LYS A 506 20.44 37.07 18.34
C LYS A 506 20.15 36.22 19.58
N VAL A 507 19.13 35.36 19.47
CA VAL A 507 18.87 34.29 20.45
C VAL A 507 19.20 32.95 19.81
N THR A 508 20.06 32.16 20.48
CA THR A 508 20.46 30.82 20.02
C THR A 508 19.90 29.77 20.97
N ILE A 509 19.13 28.82 20.41
CA ILE A 509 18.48 27.72 21.13
C ILE A 509 19.12 26.41 20.69
N PRO A 510 20.02 25.82 21.49
CA PRO A 510 20.59 24.51 21.20
C PRO A 510 19.52 23.41 21.27
N LEU A 511 19.56 22.50 20.30
CA LEU A 511 18.76 21.28 20.29
C LEU A 511 19.62 20.11 20.74
N ASN A 512 19.25 19.45 21.86
CA ASN A 512 20.14 18.51 22.55
C ASN A 512 19.90 17.04 22.16
N GLU A 513 18.67 16.71 21.80
CA GLU A 513 18.23 15.34 21.54
C GLU A 513 17.84 15.19 20.07
N ILE A 514 18.79 15.49 19.18
CA ILE A 514 18.58 15.47 17.74
C ILE A 514 19.76 14.82 17.01
N HIS A 515 19.46 13.89 16.11
CA HIS A 515 20.44 13.36 15.18
C HIS A 515 20.59 14.33 13.99
N VAL A 516 21.83 14.64 13.62
CA VAL A 516 22.12 15.53 12.48
C VAL A 516 23.00 14.79 11.48
N PHE A 517 22.59 14.78 10.22
CA PHE A 517 23.37 14.24 9.11
C PHE A 517 23.33 15.19 7.92
N GLY A 518 24.50 15.51 7.40
CA GLY A 518 24.66 16.55 6.38
C GLY A 518 24.50 17.98 6.94
N GLU A 519 24.81 18.97 6.12
CA GLU A 519 24.56 20.36 6.44
C GLU A 519 23.10 20.71 6.19
N SER A 520 22.51 21.50 7.07
CA SER A 520 21.11 21.91 6.95
C SER A 520 20.92 23.36 7.35
N LEU A 521 20.14 24.07 6.55
CA LEU A 521 19.69 25.43 6.82
C LEU A 521 18.22 25.56 6.42
N ILE A 522 17.33 25.66 7.41
CA ILE A 522 15.88 25.77 7.20
C ILE A 522 15.41 27.11 7.72
N GLU A 523 14.86 27.91 6.83
CA GLU A 523 14.25 29.20 7.18
C GLU A 523 12.91 28.98 7.90
N GLY A 524 12.62 29.87 8.86
CA GLY A 524 11.39 29.89 9.64
C GLY A 524 11.15 31.23 10.29
N ASN A 525 10.18 31.29 11.17
CA ASN A 525 9.83 32.48 11.92
C ASN A 525 9.72 32.18 13.42
N ALA A 526 9.73 33.21 14.23
CA ALA A 526 9.40 33.11 15.64
C ALA A 526 8.53 34.30 16.06
N GLU A 527 7.76 34.12 17.12
CA GLU A 527 6.96 35.15 17.75
C GLU A 527 7.46 35.43 19.15
N LEU A 528 7.57 36.69 19.49
CA LEU A 528 7.89 37.18 20.81
C LEU A 528 6.67 37.87 21.40
N LYS A 529 6.12 37.34 22.49
CA LYS A 529 4.98 37.94 23.20
C LYS A 529 5.43 38.45 24.54
N PRO A 530 5.25 39.75 24.87
CA PRO A 530 5.64 40.30 26.18
C PRO A 530 4.94 39.56 27.32
N VAL A 531 5.69 39.27 28.39
CA VAL A 531 5.14 38.62 29.58
C VAL A 531 4.34 39.64 30.40
N GLY A 532 3.10 39.26 30.81
CA GLY A 532 2.25 40.10 31.67
C GLY A 532 1.37 41.11 30.92
N ILE A 533 1.38 41.12 29.58
CA ILE A 533 0.52 41.98 28.78
C ILE A 533 -0.36 41.06 27.91
N SER A 534 -1.61 40.85 28.34
CA SER A 534 -2.52 39.86 27.69
C SER A 534 -2.86 40.20 26.26
N ASP A 535 -3.03 41.47 25.92
CA ASP A 535 -3.55 41.95 24.63
C ASP A 535 -2.45 42.50 23.70
N ALA A 536 -1.16 42.26 24.03
CA ALA A 536 -0.07 42.66 23.15
C ALA A 536 -0.01 41.78 21.90
N ASP A 537 0.08 42.44 20.75
CA ASP A 537 0.38 41.74 19.49
C ASP A 537 1.76 41.09 19.56
N PRO A 538 1.92 39.86 19.08
CA PRO A 538 3.23 39.23 19.03
C PRO A 538 4.15 39.91 18.01
N ILE A 539 5.39 40.09 18.37
CA ILE A 539 6.46 40.60 17.49
C ILE A 539 6.95 39.42 16.65
N ASN A 540 6.79 39.51 15.32
CA ASN A 540 7.26 38.50 14.41
C ASN A 540 8.70 38.73 14.01
N VAL A 541 9.56 37.75 14.20
CA VAL A 541 10.99 37.80 13.90
C VAL A 541 11.40 36.57 13.05
N LYS A 542 12.50 36.71 12.32
CA LYS A 542 13.04 35.59 11.52
C LYS A 542 13.72 34.57 12.43
N ALA A 543 13.59 33.31 12.06
CA ALA A 543 14.31 32.21 12.69
C ALA A 543 14.93 31.29 11.64
N LYS A 544 16.00 30.58 12.04
CA LYS A 544 16.70 29.60 11.19
C LYS A 544 17.00 28.37 12.03
N LEU A 545 16.68 27.19 11.49
CA LEU A 545 17.18 25.93 12.03
C LEU A 545 18.45 25.55 11.27
N ILE A 546 19.54 25.40 12.00
CA ILE A 546 20.87 25.12 11.45
C ILE A 546 21.34 23.77 11.99
N GLY A 547 21.78 22.89 11.08
CA GLY A 547 22.42 21.62 11.40
C GLY A 547 23.81 21.57 10.80
N GLU A 548 24.84 21.39 11.65
CA GLU A 548 26.24 21.29 11.24
C GLU A 548 27.06 20.51 12.27
N ALA A 549 28.06 19.78 11.84
CA ALA A 549 28.99 19.06 12.70
C ALA A 549 28.29 18.21 13.79
N ASN A 550 27.23 17.49 13.42
CA ASN A 550 26.39 16.63 14.29
C ASN A 550 25.66 17.40 15.43
N LYS A 551 25.47 18.70 15.28
CA LYS A 551 24.74 19.57 16.23
C LYS A 551 23.66 20.34 15.50
N ALA A 552 22.59 20.68 16.20
CA ALA A 552 21.58 21.57 15.67
C ALA A 552 21.21 22.67 16.64
N ARG A 553 20.82 23.82 16.11
CA ARG A 553 20.36 24.97 16.86
C ARG A 553 19.32 25.76 16.08
N VAL A 554 18.46 26.45 16.80
CA VAL A 554 17.64 27.51 16.21
C VAL A 554 18.26 28.86 16.54
N GLU A 555 18.44 29.68 15.51
CA GLU A 555 18.85 31.08 15.65
C GLU A 555 17.63 31.96 15.36
N VAL A 556 17.27 32.82 16.32
CA VAL A 556 16.20 33.82 16.19
C VAL A 556 16.84 35.19 16.10
N LEU A 557 16.51 35.93 15.03
CA LEU A 557 17.08 37.24 14.75
C LEU A 557 16.09 38.32 15.21
N LEU A 558 16.46 39.08 16.25
CA LEU A 558 15.59 40.07 16.91
C LEU A 558 15.40 41.36 16.08
N GLY A 559 16.17 41.54 15.00
CA GLY A 559 16.14 42.76 14.17
C GLY A 559 16.80 43.96 14.86
N ASP A 560 16.52 45.16 14.33
CA ASP A 560 17.07 46.42 14.83
C ASP A 560 16.28 46.99 16.02
N GLU A 561 15.22 46.34 16.45
CA GLU A 561 14.41 46.82 17.59
C GLU A 561 15.13 46.57 18.90
N LYS A 562 15.23 47.62 19.72
CA LYS A 562 15.77 47.51 21.10
C LYS A 562 14.72 46.89 22.01
N LEU A 563 14.60 45.57 21.93
CA LEU A 563 13.71 44.81 22.82
C LEU A 563 14.31 44.72 24.22
N SER A 564 13.50 44.93 25.25
CA SER A 564 13.90 44.82 26.66
C SER A 564 12.74 44.26 27.47
N GLY A 565 13.05 43.41 28.45
CA GLY A 565 12.06 42.79 29.33
C GLY A 565 11.89 41.29 29.10
N GLU A 566 10.83 40.74 29.65
CA GLU A 566 10.54 39.29 29.55
C GLU A 566 9.60 39.01 28.40
N TYR A 567 9.89 37.99 27.62
CA TYR A 567 9.10 37.56 26.49
C TYR A 567 8.87 36.04 26.52
N HIS A 568 7.72 35.63 25.99
CA HIS A 568 7.46 34.28 25.57
C HIS A 568 7.85 34.15 24.10
N LEU A 569 8.86 33.33 23.82
CA LEU A 569 9.31 32.98 22.48
C LEU A 569 8.63 31.71 22.02
N VAL A 570 8.06 31.75 20.83
CA VAL A 570 7.44 30.60 20.14
C VAL A 570 8.02 30.51 18.75
N THR A 571 8.66 29.40 18.41
CA THR A 571 9.25 29.18 17.09
C THR A 571 8.24 28.55 16.13
N ASN A 572 8.41 28.80 14.84
CA ASN A 572 7.64 28.23 13.74
C ASN A 572 8.61 27.81 12.62
N ILE A 573 9.08 26.58 12.71
CA ILE A 573 9.99 25.99 11.72
C ILE A 573 9.17 25.09 10.78
N GLN A 574 9.34 25.32 9.48
CA GLN A 574 8.62 24.61 8.41
C GLN A 574 7.07 24.69 8.51
N GLY A 575 6.54 25.74 9.13
CA GLY A 575 5.10 25.97 9.23
C GLY A 575 4.42 25.33 10.45
N LYS A 576 5.17 24.66 11.33
CA LYS A 576 4.66 24.17 12.60
C LYS A 576 5.08 25.07 13.74
N LYS A 577 4.09 25.73 14.34
CA LYS A 577 4.25 26.57 15.52
C LYS A 577 4.34 25.72 16.78
N ASP A 578 5.32 26.05 17.66
CA ASP A 578 5.47 25.39 18.95
C ASP A 578 4.25 25.63 19.83
N LYS A 579 3.88 24.64 20.61
CA LYS A 579 2.85 24.79 21.66
C LYS A 579 3.45 25.32 22.96
N GLN A 580 4.70 24.95 23.24
CA GLN A 580 5.42 25.41 24.41
C GLN A 580 6.03 26.80 24.16
N GLN A 581 5.92 27.65 25.15
CA GLN A 581 6.51 28.97 25.13
C GLN A 581 7.84 28.94 25.91
N ILE A 582 8.89 29.40 25.28
CA ILE A 582 10.20 29.57 25.93
C ILE A 582 10.27 30.97 26.52
N LYS A 583 10.34 31.06 27.84
CA LYS A 583 10.53 32.36 28.51
C LYS A 583 11.98 32.83 28.37
N ILE A 584 12.19 34.02 27.82
CA ILE A 584 13.48 34.67 27.65
C ILE A 584 13.45 36.09 28.23
N THR A 585 14.64 36.62 28.62
CA THR A 585 14.81 37.98 29.11
C THR A 585 15.79 38.73 28.19
N LEU A 586 15.27 39.71 27.45
CA LEU A 586 16.02 40.52 26.49
C LEU A 586 16.58 41.81 27.13
#